data_2726fdfa340150923e70eb844eb8210f
#
_entry.id   2726fdfa340150923e70eb844eb8210f
#
_cell.length_a   1.000
_cell.length_b   1.000
_cell.length_c   1.000
_cell.angle_alpha   90.00
_cell.angle_beta   90.00
_cell.angle_gamma   90.00
#
_symmetry.space_group_name_H-M   'P 1'
#
loop_
_entity.id
_entity.type
_entity.pdbx_description
1 polymer ?
#
loop_
_entity_poly.entity_id
_entity_poly.type
_entity_poly.pdbx_seq_one_letter_code
_entity_poly.pdbx_strand_id
1 'polypeptide(L)'
;RASQYANQVVTIIQSAKLSNGLTTYQFQLNGKTIGWVDSRAFGTIFDDLISQKNYDYNAKVKVASEAKKHDVYNGIYNVGPGVSSMGKGDIYAGQSAHITGYAKTSRAEFLRFAIGGKTIGWMNKQAFTPTLNTATYTKMNKQGIIADASISNGHGVFSKANNTAEDGENLGRASQYANQVVTIIQSAKLSNGLTTYQFQLNGKTIGWVDSRALKK
;
A
#
# COMPACT_ATOMS: atom_id res chain seq x y z
N ARG A 1 -38.30 -7.27 12.23
CA ARG A 1 -38.09 -5.85 11.93
C ARG A 1 -36.57 -5.52 11.90
N ALA A 2 -36.15 -4.48 11.16
CA ALA A 2 -34.74 -4.08 11.08
C ALA A 2 -34.15 -3.67 12.45
N SER A 3 -34.98 -3.17 13.36
CA SER A 3 -34.59 -2.71 14.70
C SER A 3 -33.84 -3.78 15.55
N GLN A 4 -34.10 -5.05 15.33
CA GLN A 4 -33.39 -6.14 16.05
C GLN A 4 -31.92 -6.27 15.65
N TYR A 5 -31.49 -5.63 14.56
CA TYR A 5 -30.12 -5.60 14.07
C TYR A 5 -29.47 -4.22 14.24
N ALA A 6 -30.09 -3.32 15.00
CA ALA A 6 -29.56 -1.98 15.23
C ALA A 6 -28.14 -2.03 15.83
N ASN A 7 -27.27 -1.11 15.38
CA ASN A 7 -25.88 -0.98 15.80
C ASN A 7 -24.97 -2.19 15.50
N GLN A 8 -25.42 -3.11 14.66
CA GLN A 8 -24.60 -4.24 14.23
C GLN A 8 -23.93 -3.94 12.87
N VAL A 9 -22.70 -4.41 12.72
CA VAL A 9 -22.00 -4.39 11.42
C VAL A 9 -22.47 -5.61 10.63
N VAL A 10 -22.99 -5.36 9.43
CA VAL A 10 -23.53 -6.40 8.53
C VAL A 10 -22.87 -6.31 7.16
N THR A 11 -22.88 -7.42 6.41
CA THR A 11 -22.41 -7.46 5.03
C THR A 11 -23.58 -7.30 4.08
N ILE A 12 -23.55 -6.27 3.22
CA ILE A 12 -24.51 -6.12 2.11
C ILE A 12 -24.05 -7.02 0.98
N ILE A 13 -24.91 -7.95 0.55
CA ILE A 13 -24.57 -8.94 -0.49
C ILE A 13 -25.28 -8.69 -1.82
N GLN A 14 -26.37 -7.91 -1.81
CA GLN A 14 -27.11 -7.58 -3.01
C GLN A 14 -27.88 -6.27 -2.85
N SER A 15 -28.10 -5.57 -3.96
CA SER A 15 -28.97 -4.39 -4.02
C SER A 15 -30.05 -4.57 -5.07
N ALA A 16 -31.24 -3.99 -4.83
CA ALA A 16 -32.31 -3.92 -5.80
C ALA A 16 -32.96 -2.53 -5.76
N LYS A 17 -33.18 -1.96 -6.97
CA LYS A 17 -33.96 -0.73 -7.13
C LYS A 17 -35.37 -1.10 -7.51
N LEU A 18 -36.31 -0.66 -6.70
CA LEU A 18 -37.76 -0.95 -6.89
C LEU A 18 -38.36 0.06 -7.87
N SER A 19 -39.52 -0.31 -8.48
CA SER A 19 -40.25 0.54 -9.42
C SER A 19 -40.71 1.87 -8.82
N ASN A 20 -40.90 1.93 -7.51
CA ASN A 20 -41.23 3.15 -6.75
C ASN A 20 -40.02 4.04 -6.43
N GLY A 21 -38.81 3.70 -6.98
CA GLY A 21 -37.57 4.45 -6.79
C GLY A 21 -36.79 4.12 -5.52
N LEU A 22 -37.31 3.30 -4.62
CA LEU A 22 -36.61 2.89 -3.41
C LEU A 22 -35.49 1.89 -3.73
N THR A 23 -34.42 1.96 -2.96
CA THR A 23 -33.36 0.95 -2.98
C THR A 23 -33.46 0.07 -1.75
N THR A 24 -33.36 -1.24 -1.95
CA THR A 24 -33.29 -2.23 -0.88
C THR A 24 -31.97 -3.00 -0.95
N TYR A 25 -31.50 -3.44 0.22
CA TYR A 25 -30.30 -4.24 0.34
C TYR A 25 -30.62 -5.59 0.99
N GLN A 26 -30.07 -6.66 0.42
CA GLN A 26 -29.98 -7.94 1.08
C GLN A 26 -28.71 -7.98 1.91
N PHE A 27 -28.81 -8.42 3.16
CA PHE A 27 -27.68 -8.41 4.07
C PHE A 27 -27.48 -9.72 4.80
N GLN A 28 -26.25 -9.93 5.25
CA GLN A 28 -25.82 -11.03 6.10
C GLN A 28 -25.34 -10.50 7.46
N LEU A 29 -25.60 -11.29 8.50
CA LEU A 29 -25.01 -11.14 9.81
C LEU A 29 -24.30 -12.44 10.17
N ASN A 30 -22.99 -12.37 10.52
CA ASN A 30 -22.16 -13.52 10.83
C ASN A 30 -22.23 -14.63 9.77
N GLY A 31 -22.20 -14.23 8.48
CA GLY A 31 -22.26 -15.15 7.33
C GLY A 31 -23.65 -15.72 7.00
N LYS A 32 -24.67 -15.49 7.85
CA LYS A 32 -26.05 -15.94 7.60
C LYS A 32 -26.87 -14.86 6.89
N THR A 33 -27.48 -15.19 5.75
CA THR A 33 -28.40 -14.27 5.06
C THR A 33 -29.66 -14.05 5.90
N ILE A 34 -29.92 -12.79 6.20
CA ILE A 34 -31.07 -12.37 7.03
C ILE A 34 -32.27 -12.02 6.16
N GLY A 35 -32.04 -11.23 5.10
CA GLY A 35 -33.11 -10.83 4.20
C GLY A 35 -32.90 -9.44 3.62
N TRP A 36 -33.98 -8.88 3.07
CA TRP A 36 -33.97 -7.56 2.42
C TRP A 36 -34.53 -6.49 3.37
N VAL A 37 -33.93 -5.31 3.31
CA VAL A 37 -34.36 -4.14 4.07
C VAL A 37 -34.15 -2.88 3.23
N ASP A 38 -34.97 -1.86 3.50
CA ASP A 38 -34.83 -0.55 2.88
C ASP A 38 -33.45 0.06 3.17
N SER A 39 -32.81 0.64 2.16
CA SER A 39 -31.46 1.24 2.30
C SER A 39 -31.38 2.30 3.38
N ARG A 40 -32.48 2.98 3.69
CA ARG A 40 -32.57 4.01 4.75
C ARG A 40 -32.47 3.43 6.17
N ALA A 41 -32.55 2.10 6.33
CA ALA A 41 -32.34 1.43 7.61
C ALA A 41 -30.84 1.30 7.96
N PHE A 42 -29.93 1.59 7.03
CA PHE A 42 -28.49 1.60 7.27
C PHE A 42 -28.02 3.02 7.65
N GLY A 43 -27.21 3.12 8.68
CA GLY A 43 -26.56 4.37 9.07
C GLY A 43 -25.39 4.69 8.14
N THR A 44 -24.33 3.92 8.22
CA THR A 44 -23.13 4.06 7.38
C THR A 44 -22.99 2.84 6.48
N ILE A 45 -22.78 3.07 5.19
CA ILE A 45 -22.37 2.03 4.24
C ILE A 45 -20.90 2.24 3.95
N PHE A 46 -20.11 1.23 4.25
CA PHE A 46 -18.67 1.26 4.01
C PHE A 46 -18.34 1.01 2.54
N ASP A 47 -17.20 1.53 2.12
CA ASP A 47 -16.66 1.29 0.78
C ASP A 47 -16.05 -0.10 0.68
N ASP A 48 -16.15 -0.73 -0.48
CA ASP A 48 -15.45 -1.99 -0.73
C ASP A 48 -13.95 -1.73 -0.82
N LEU A 49 -13.17 -2.52 -0.10
CA LEU A 49 -11.73 -2.59 -0.26
C LEU A 49 -11.41 -3.49 -1.47
N ILE A 50 -11.02 -2.86 -2.59
CA ILE A 50 -10.71 -3.58 -3.84
C ILE A 50 -9.33 -4.23 -3.79
N SER A 51 -8.33 -3.51 -3.26
CA SER A 51 -6.97 -4.04 -3.10
C SER A 51 -6.20 -3.29 -2.03
N GLN A 52 -5.26 -3.99 -1.40
CA GLN A 52 -4.29 -3.42 -0.47
C GLN A 52 -2.93 -4.05 -0.73
N LYS A 53 -1.86 -3.23 -0.74
CA LYS A 53 -0.49 -3.64 -1.05
C LYS A 53 0.51 -2.91 -0.16
N ASN A 54 1.69 -3.50 0.01
CA ASN A 54 2.82 -2.86 0.68
C ASN A 54 3.70 -2.18 -0.37
N TYR A 55 3.49 -0.90 -0.58
CA TYR A 55 4.35 -0.08 -1.44
C TYR A 55 5.61 0.37 -0.68
N ASP A 56 6.64 0.74 -1.43
CA ASP A 56 7.89 1.25 -0.86
C ASP A 56 8.52 2.26 -1.84
N TYR A 57 8.15 3.53 -1.68
CA TYR A 57 8.71 4.62 -2.47
C TYR A 57 8.64 5.95 -1.73
N ASN A 58 9.42 6.94 -2.20
CA ASN A 58 9.41 8.27 -1.62
C ASN A 58 8.45 9.20 -2.38
N ALA A 59 7.81 10.07 -1.63
CA ALA A 59 6.93 11.11 -2.13
C ALA A 59 7.11 12.40 -1.34
N LYS A 60 6.55 13.48 -1.82
CA LYS A 60 6.40 14.73 -1.09
C LYS A 60 4.92 15.00 -0.86
N VAL A 61 4.54 15.39 0.34
CA VAL A 61 3.19 15.91 0.60
C VAL A 61 3.05 17.23 -0.15
N LYS A 62 1.97 17.41 -0.89
CA LYS A 62 1.71 18.62 -1.68
C LYS A 62 1.64 19.87 -0.79
N VAL A 63 1.58 21.02 -1.42
CA VAL A 63 1.43 22.31 -0.73
C VAL A 63 0.16 22.37 0.12
N ALA A 64 0.14 23.23 1.13
CA ALA A 64 -0.94 23.27 2.12
C ALA A 64 -2.34 23.47 1.49
N SER A 65 -2.46 24.28 0.42
CA SER A 65 -3.74 24.49 -0.29
C SER A 65 -4.33 23.23 -0.90
N GLU A 66 -3.49 22.26 -1.29
CA GLU A 66 -3.92 20.95 -1.80
C GLU A 66 -4.06 19.92 -0.66
N ALA A 67 -3.07 19.85 0.23
CA ALA A 67 -3.04 18.85 1.30
C ALA A 67 -4.21 19.00 2.29
N LYS A 68 -4.67 20.22 2.58
CA LYS A 68 -5.83 20.50 3.46
C LYS A 68 -7.15 19.94 2.97
N LYS A 69 -7.25 19.60 1.67
CA LYS A 69 -8.44 18.97 1.09
C LYS A 69 -8.59 17.52 1.54
N HIS A 70 -7.57 16.94 2.15
CA HIS A 70 -7.48 15.54 2.53
C HIS A 70 -7.20 15.41 4.02
N ASP A 71 -7.99 14.58 4.69
CA ASP A 71 -7.72 14.19 6.08
C ASP A 71 -6.73 13.04 6.12
N VAL A 72 -6.00 12.97 7.21
CA VAL A 72 -5.19 11.81 7.60
C VAL A 72 -6.03 10.92 8.51
N TYR A 73 -6.00 9.62 8.28
CA TYR A 73 -6.81 8.64 8.99
C TYR A 73 -5.95 7.57 9.67
N ASN A 74 -6.43 7.03 10.79
CA ASN A 74 -5.79 5.92 11.49
C ASN A 74 -5.94 4.58 10.74
N GLY A 75 -6.79 4.50 9.71
CA GLY A 75 -7.02 3.35 8.84
C GLY A 75 -7.42 3.81 7.43
N ILE A 76 -7.78 2.87 6.56
CA ILE A 76 -8.29 3.20 5.21
C ILE A 76 -9.70 3.79 5.37
N TYR A 77 -9.88 5.04 4.93
CA TYR A 77 -11.12 5.77 5.10
C TYR A 77 -12.33 5.01 4.56
N ASN A 78 -13.39 4.97 5.37
CA ASN A 78 -14.69 4.39 5.07
C ASN A 78 -14.69 2.91 4.67
N VAL A 79 -13.68 2.11 5.05
CA VAL A 79 -13.64 0.66 4.76
C VAL A 79 -14.22 -0.17 5.92
N GLY A 80 -14.33 0.40 7.11
CA GLY A 80 -14.87 -0.30 8.27
C GLY A 80 -15.03 0.59 9.49
N PRO A 81 -15.63 0.06 10.56
CA PRO A 81 -15.82 0.80 11.80
C PRO A 81 -14.48 1.13 12.47
N GLY A 82 -14.45 2.19 13.29
CA GLY A 82 -13.27 2.60 14.05
C GLY A 82 -12.23 3.39 13.27
N VAL A 83 -12.43 3.62 11.96
CA VAL A 83 -11.59 4.53 11.21
C VAL A 83 -12.03 5.97 11.47
N SER A 84 -11.08 6.79 11.93
CA SER A 84 -11.32 8.19 12.28
C SER A 84 -10.27 9.12 11.68
N SER A 85 -10.65 10.37 11.44
CA SER A 85 -9.73 11.43 11.05
C SER A 85 -8.83 11.77 12.24
N MET A 86 -7.53 11.91 11.96
CA MET A 86 -6.51 12.37 12.89
C MET A 86 -6.12 13.85 12.63
N GLY A 87 -6.81 14.51 11.71
CA GLY A 87 -6.57 15.91 11.33
C GLY A 87 -6.35 16.10 9.83
N LYS A 88 -6.11 17.34 9.43
CA LYS A 88 -5.89 17.72 8.03
C LYS A 88 -4.46 17.43 7.59
N GLY A 89 -4.30 17.12 6.29
CA GLY A 89 -3.00 16.80 5.70
C GLY A 89 -2.06 18.00 5.56
N ASP A 90 -2.54 19.24 5.67
CA ASP A 90 -1.74 20.46 5.54
C ASP A 90 -0.67 20.61 6.64
N ILE A 91 -0.85 20.01 7.82
CA ILE A 91 0.19 19.97 8.86
C ILE A 91 1.46 19.25 8.40
N TYR A 92 1.37 18.45 7.35
CA TYR A 92 2.50 17.73 6.72
C TYR A 92 2.94 18.36 5.38
N ALA A 93 2.34 19.48 4.99
CA ALA A 93 2.58 20.10 3.69
C ALA A 93 4.08 20.32 3.40
N GLY A 94 4.50 19.95 2.19
CA GLY A 94 5.88 20.11 1.74
C GLY A 94 6.89 19.12 2.34
N GLN A 95 6.51 18.31 3.31
CA GLN A 95 7.43 17.34 3.93
C GLN A 95 7.68 16.13 3.02
N SER A 96 8.90 15.59 3.14
CA SER A 96 9.23 14.30 2.52
C SER A 96 8.56 13.17 3.27
N ALA A 97 7.84 12.33 2.53
CA ALA A 97 7.12 11.19 3.03
C ALA A 97 7.68 9.90 2.42
N HIS A 98 7.72 8.83 3.22
CA HIS A 98 7.96 7.49 2.75
C HIS A 98 6.64 6.73 2.67
N ILE A 99 6.26 6.30 1.49
CA ILE A 99 5.02 5.55 1.24
C ILE A 99 5.27 4.09 1.58
N THR A 100 4.48 3.56 2.52
CA THR A 100 4.63 2.19 3.05
C THR A 100 3.45 1.28 2.72
N GLY A 101 2.40 1.82 2.11
CA GLY A 101 1.23 1.04 1.73
C GLY A 101 0.33 1.78 0.76
N TYR A 102 -0.44 1.00 0.04
CA TYR A 102 -1.45 1.44 -0.92
C TYR A 102 -2.76 0.71 -0.65
N ALA A 103 -3.87 1.39 -0.78
CA ALA A 103 -5.19 0.80 -0.77
C ALA A 103 -6.07 1.45 -1.84
N LYS A 104 -6.84 0.62 -2.53
CA LYS A 104 -7.88 1.06 -3.46
C LYS A 104 -9.24 0.63 -2.93
N THR A 105 -10.12 1.59 -2.78
CA THR A 105 -11.53 1.34 -2.46
C THR A 105 -12.40 1.55 -3.69
N SER A 106 -13.70 1.29 -3.56
CA SER A 106 -14.68 1.59 -4.62
C SER A 106 -14.77 3.07 -4.97
N ARG A 107 -14.26 3.99 -4.14
CA ARG A 107 -14.35 5.44 -4.34
C ARG A 107 -13.03 6.16 -4.50
N ALA A 108 -11.94 5.67 -3.91
CA ALA A 108 -10.67 6.40 -3.87
C ALA A 108 -9.45 5.49 -3.70
N GLU A 109 -8.28 6.08 -3.89
CA GLU A 109 -6.98 5.46 -3.60
C GLU A 109 -6.34 6.17 -2.41
N PHE A 110 -5.77 5.39 -1.51
CA PHE A 110 -5.13 5.87 -0.28
C PHE A 110 -3.70 5.36 -0.20
N LEU A 111 -2.84 6.18 0.39
CA LEU A 111 -1.46 5.83 0.70
C LEU A 111 -1.25 5.86 2.21
N ARG A 112 -0.61 4.82 2.73
CA ARG A 112 -0.04 4.83 4.08
C ARG A 112 1.34 5.43 4.00
N PHE A 113 1.63 6.40 4.86
CA PHE A 113 2.88 7.15 4.80
C PHE A 113 3.53 7.30 6.16
N ALA A 114 4.84 7.49 6.12
CA ALA A 114 5.70 7.79 7.25
C ALA A 114 6.50 9.07 6.99
N ILE A 115 6.80 9.82 8.05
CA ILE A 115 7.67 11.00 8.04
C ILE A 115 8.71 10.80 9.13
N GLY A 116 10.01 10.98 8.80
CA GLY A 116 11.10 10.77 9.74
C GLY A 116 11.14 9.35 10.34
N GLY A 117 10.70 8.35 9.59
CA GLY A 117 10.63 6.94 10.04
C GLY A 117 9.41 6.61 10.90
N LYS A 118 8.60 7.58 11.31
CA LYS A 118 7.37 7.36 12.08
C LYS A 118 6.17 7.23 11.16
N THR A 119 5.44 6.12 11.23
CA THR A 119 4.15 5.97 10.52
C THR A 119 3.17 7.03 11.01
N ILE A 120 2.60 7.76 10.06
CA ILE A 120 1.62 8.82 10.34
C ILE A 120 0.19 8.25 10.19
N GLY A 121 -0.15 7.66 9.06
CA GLY A 121 -1.49 7.14 8.80
C GLY A 121 -1.76 6.96 7.32
N TRP A 122 -3.04 6.97 6.97
CA TRP A 122 -3.53 6.88 5.60
C TRP A 122 -4.07 8.23 5.13
N MET A 123 -3.74 8.64 3.92
CA MET A 123 -4.27 9.85 3.31
C MET A 123 -4.53 9.57 1.82
N ASN A 124 -5.47 10.30 1.23
CA ASN A 124 -5.79 10.16 -0.19
C ASN A 124 -4.53 10.34 -1.05
N LYS A 125 -4.34 9.48 -2.04
CA LYS A 125 -3.18 9.48 -2.95
C LYS A 125 -2.96 10.85 -3.61
N GLN A 126 -4.02 11.59 -3.89
CA GLN A 126 -3.95 12.91 -4.53
C GLN A 126 -3.22 13.97 -3.68
N ALA A 127 -3.02 13.73 -2.38
CA ALA A 127 -2.26 14.61 -1.51
C ALA A 127 -0.74 14.52 -1.70
N PHE A 128 -0.25 13.60 -2.53
CA PHE A 128 1.18 13.32 -2.70
C PHE A 128 1.68 13.61 -4.11
N THR A 129 2.96 13.92 -4.21
CA THR A 129 3.74 13.94 -5.45
C THR A 129 4.87 12.95 -5.29
N PRO A 130 4.97 11.89 -6.12
CA PRO A 130 6.07 10.92 -6.07
C PRO A 130 7.41 11.59 -6.32
N THR A 131 8.47 11.13 -5.63
CA THR A 131 9.86 11.55 -5.81
C THR A 131 10.68 10.31 -6.15
N LEU A 132 10.58 9.88 -7.42
CA LEU A 132 11.17 8.64 -7.89
C LEU A 132 12.59 8.85 -8.42
N ASN A 133 13.42 7.82 -8.29
CA ASN A 133 14.71 7.75 -8.95
C ASN A 133 14.53 7.41 -10.44
N THR A 134 15.34 8.00 -11.29
CA THR A 134 15.60 7.44 -12.63
C THR A 134 16.62 6.31 -12.52
N ALA A 135 16.61 5.37 -13.46
CA ALA A 135 17.48 4.22 -13.45
C ALA A 135 18.01 3.89 -14.85
N THR A 136 19.31 3.54 -14.92
CA THR A 136 19.92 2.94 -16.12
C THR A 136 20.08 1.45 -15.86
N TYR A 137 19.42 0.64 -16.70
CA TYR A 137 19.40 -0.81 -16.57
C TYR A 137 20.43 -1.49 -17.47
N THR A 138 21.11 -2.52 -16.94
CA THR A 138 22.07 -3.34 -17.69
C THR A 138 21.77 -4.82 -17.43
N LYS A 139 21.57 -5.60 -18.50
CA LYS A 139 21.40 -7.06 -18.40
C LYS A 139 22.69 -7.69 -17.88
N MET A 140 22.54 -8.70 -17.05
CA MET A 140 23.64 -9.44 -16.44
C MET A 140 23.34 -10.94 -16.47
N ASN A 141 24.39 -11.73 -16.27
CA ASN A 141 24.29 -13.15 -15.95
C ASN A 141 25.50 -13.51 -15.08
N LYS A 142 25.43 -13.18 -13.79
CA LYS A 142 26.52 -13.39 -12.85
C LYS A 142 26.01 -14.05 -11.59
N GLN A 143 26.83 -14.90 -11.00
CA GLN A 143 26.57 -15.41 -9.66
C GLN A 143 27.00 -14.38 -8.61
N GLY A 144 26.26 -14.34 -7.52
CA GLY A 144 26.55 -13.58 -6.31
C GLY A 144 26.12 -14.37 -5.08
N ILE A 145 26.54 -13.91 -3.93
CA ILE A 145 26.12 -14.50 -2.65
C ILE A 145 25.45 -13.38 -1.84
N ILE A 146 24.25 -13.62 -1.37
CA ILE A 146 23.62 -12.69 -0.41
C ILE A 146 24.45 -12.72 0.88
N ALA A 147 24.80 -11.56 1.40
CA ALA A 147 25.57 -11.44 2.64
C ALA A 147 24.83 -12.14 3.81
N ASP A 148 25.56 -12.38 4.89
CA ASP A 148 24.97 -12.96 6.09
C ASP A 148 23.83 -12.06 6.64
N ALA A 149 23.05 -12.60 7.58
CA ALA A 149 21.86 -11.91 8.08
C ALA A 149 22.19 -10.59 8.80
N SER A 150 23.38 -10.43 9.37
CA SER A 150 23.78 -9.21 10.07
C SER A 150 23.87 -8.01 9.11
N ILE A 151 24.27 -8.25 7.87
CA ILE A 151 24.38 -7.25 6.81
C ILE A 151 23.06 -7.17 6.02
N SER A 152 22.58 -8.31 5.52
CA SER A 152 21.47 -8.35 4.58
C SER A 152 20.12 -7.98 5.21
N ASN A 153 19.97 -8.10 6.54
CA ASN A 153 18.73 -7.67 7.23
C ASN A 153 18.47 -6.15 7.13
N GLY A 154 19.51 -5.34 6.90
CA GLY A 154 19.38 -3.90 6.65
C GLY A 154 18.79 -3.55 5.27
N HIS A 155 18.64 -4.53 4.36
CA HIS A 155 18.24 -4.33 2.97
C HIS A 155 16.92 -5.02 2.64
N GLY A 156 15.98 -4.26 2.05
CA GLY A 156 14.73 -4.78 1.50
C GLY A 156 14.93 -5.47 0.15
N VAL A 157 14.01 -6.39 -0.15
CA VAL A 157 13.83 -6.95 -1.50
C VAL A 157 12.56 -6.34 -2.09
N PHE A 158 12.62 -5.84 -3.32
CA PHE A 158 11.56 -5.07 -3.94
C PHE A 158 11.14 -5.66 -5.29
N SER A 159 9.88 -5.45 -5.69
CA SER A 159 9.36 -5.88 -7.00
C SER A 159 9.94 -5.05 -8.16
N LYS A 160 10.38 -3.82 -7.89
CA LYS A 160 11.02 -2.88 -8.82
C LYS A 160 12.39 -2.45 -8.27
N ALA A 161 13.26 -1.89 -9.10
CA ALA A 161 14.47 -1.24 -8.62
C ALA A 161 14.09 -0.14 -7.61
N ASN A 162 14.87 0.01 -6.54
CA ASN A 162 14.49 0.82 -5.37
C ASN A 162 14.04 2.23 -5.73
N ASN A 163 12.83 2.59 -5.32
CA ASN A 163 12.22 3.91 -5.54
C ASN A 163 12.16 4.36 -7.01
N THR A 164 12.01 3.45 -7.97
CA THR A 164 11.89 3.80 -9.40
C THR A 164 10.46 3.80 -9.92
N ALA A 165 9.49 3.31 -9.13
CA ALA A 165 8.09 3.25 -9.51
C ALA A 165 7.18 3.36 -8.27
N GLU A 166 5.99 3.96 -8.43
CA GLU A 166 4.99 4.07 -7.36
C GLU A 166 4.42 2.70 -6.93
N ASP A 167 4.37 1.74 -7.86
CA ASP A 167 3.90 0.37 -7.62
C ASP A 167 5.01 -0.58 -7.17
N GLY A 168 6.15 -0.06 -6.73
CA GLY A 168 7.22 -0.84 -6.11
C GLY A 168 6.74 -1.42 -4.78
N GLU A 169 6.67 -2.76 -4.70
CA GLU A 169 6.26 -3.47 -3.51
C GLU A 169 7.48 -3.93 -2.71
N ASN A 170 7.42 -3.82 -1.39
CA ASN A 170 8.40 -4.44 -0.51
C ASN A 170 8.03 -5.93 -0.36
N LEU A 171 8.89 -6.81 -0.84
CA LEU A 171 8.70 -8.27 -0.85
C LEU A 171 9.30 -8.96 0.39
N GLY A 172 9.95 -8.20 1.27
CA GLY A 172 10.59 -8.72 2.48
C GLY A 172 12.02 -8.26 2.65
N ARG A 173 12.81 -8.97 3.44
CA ARG A 173 14.21 -8.66 3.75
C ARG A 173 15.15 -9.59 2.99
N ALA A 174 16.29 -9.06 2.57
CA ALA A 174 17.35 -9.85 1.91
C ALA A 174 17.92 -10.94 2.84
N SER A 175 17.83 -10.76 4.15
CA SER A 175 18.25 -11.77 5.14
C SER A 175 17.51 -13.11 5.03
N GLN A 176 16.34 -13.14 4.42
CA GLN A 176 15.63 -14.40 4.09
C GLN A 176 16.41 -15.28 3.12
N TYR A 177 17.37 -14.70 2.40
CA TYR A 177 18.24 -15.34 1.40
C TYR A 177 19.69 -15.37 1.84
N ALA A 178 19.99 -15.07 3.11
CA ALA A 178 21.36 -14.96 3.63
C ALA A 178 22.21 -16.18 3.30
N ASN A 179 23.45 -15.93 2.87
CA ASN A 179 24.46 -16.94 2.46
C ASN A 179 24.07 -17.81 1.25
N GLN A 180 22.95 -17.54 0.59
CA GLN A 180 22.57 -18.27 -0.63
C GLN A 180 23.28 -17.73 -1.86
N VAL A 181 23.66 -18.64 -2.76
CA VAL A 181 24.15 -18.31 -4.10
C VAL A 181 22.95 -17.95 -4.97
N VAL A 182 23.00 -16.79 -5.61
CA VAL A 182 21.93 -16.26 -6.46
C VAL A 182 22.47 -15.91 -7.83
N THR A 183 21.64 -15.90 -8.85
CA THR A 183 21.97 -15.40 -10.19
C THR A 183 21.51 -13.96 -10.32
N ILE A 184 22.42 -13.05 -10.58
CA ILE A 184 22.12 -11.64 -10.86
C ILE A 184 21.82 -11.54 -12.36
N ILE A 185 20.60 -11.17 -12.70
CA ILE A 185 20.11 -11.12 -14.10
C ILE A 185 20.07 -9.69 -14.66
N GLN A 186 20.05 -8.68 -13.79
CA GLN A 186 20.04 -7.28 -14.19
C GLN A 186 20.63 -6.39 -13.08
N SER A 187 21.26 -5.29 -13.47
CA SER A 187 21.60 -4.19 -12.56
C SER A 187 20.83 -2.94 -12.93
N ALA A 188 20.58 -2.08 -11.94
CA ALA A 188 20.05 -0.73 -12.13
C ALA A 188 20.94 0.26 -11.37
N LYS A 189 21.52 1.23 -12.10
CA LYS A 189 22.23 2.38 -11.52
C LYS A 189 21.22 3.51 -11.36
N LEU A 190 20.98 3.93 -10.12
CA LEU A 190 19.95 4.90 -9.78
C LEU A 190 20.51 6.33 -9.77
N SER A 191 19.64 7.33 -10.01
CA SER A 191 19.99 8.76 -9.98
C SER A 191 20.52 9.24 -8.63
N ASN A 192 20.23 8.54 -7.53
CA ASN A 192 20.77 8.81 -6.20
C ASN A 192 22.14 8.16 -5.94
N GLY A 193 22.77 7.57 -6.96
CA GLY A 193 24.09 6.95 -6.90
C GLY A 193 24.09 5.48 -6.44
N LEU A 194 22.97 4.94 -5.97
CA LEU A 194 22.89 3.53 -5.57
C LEU A 194 22.85 2.61 -6.78
N THR A 195 23.35 1.39 -6.58
CA THR A 195 23.20 0.29 -7.54
C THR A 195 22.35 -0.81 -6.90
N THR A 196 21.34 -1.29 -7.64
CA THR A 196 20.51 -2.41 -7.23
C THR A 196 20.61 -3.54 -8.24
N TYR A 197 20.40 -4.77 -7.78
CA TYR A 197 20.47 -5.97 -8.60
C TYR A 197 19.16 -6.73 -8.56
N GLN A 198 18.66 -7.12 -9.73
CA GLN A 198 17.61 -8.12 -9.83
C GLN A 198 18.22 -9.50 -9.77
N PHE A 199 17.71 -10.35 -8.90
CA PHE A 199 18.28 -11.67 -8.70
C PHE A 199 17.25 -12.79 -8.79
N GLN A 200 17.78 -13.96 -9.13
CA GLN A 200 17.06 -15.22 -9.15
C GLN A 200 17.66 -16.19 -8.13
N LEU A 201 16.80 -16.99 -7.54
CA LEU A 201 17.15 -18.15 -6.73
C LEU A 201 16.51 -19.39 -7.37
N ASN A 202 17.30 -20.42 -7.67
CA ASN A 202 16.84 -21.65 -8.34
C ASN A 202 16.01 -21.38 -9.60
N GLY A 203 16.45 -20.41 -10.44
CA GLY A 203 15.79 -20.02 -11.69
C GLY A 203 14.54 -19.14 -11.52
N LYS A 204 14.04 -18.93 -10.30
CA LYS A 204 12.89 -18.06 -10.02
C LYS A 204 13.35 -16.63 -9.71
N THR A 205 12.81 -15.63 -10.43
CA THR A 205 13.05 -14.22 -10.11
C THR A 205 12.42 -13.88 -8.76
N ILE A 206 13.25 -13.37 -7.86
CA ILE A 206 12.85 -12.99 -6.50
C ILE A 206 12.51 -11.50 -6.44
N GLY A 207 13.41 -10.64 -6.92
CA GLY A 207 13.21 -9.20 -6.87
C GLY A 207 14.52 -8.43 -6.99
N TRP A 208 14.46 -7.16 -6.61
CA TRP A 208 15.57 -6.22 -6.62
C TRP A 208 16.09 -6.01 -5.21
N VAL A 209 17.41 -5.99 -5.06
CA VAL A 209 18.09 -5.76 -3.79
C VAL A 209 19.24 -4.76 -3.97
N ASP A 210 19.55 -3.99 -2.94
CA ASP A 210 20.74 -3.12 -2.94
C ASP A 210 22.02 -3.95 -3.11
N SER A 211 22.95 -3.46 -3.91
CA SER A 211 24.23 -4.15 -4.15
C SER A 211 25.04 -4.42 -2.87
N ARG A 212 24.82 -3.62 -1.83
CA ARG A 212 25.47 -3.79 -0.51
C ARG A 212 24.97 -5.00 0.28
N ALA A 213 23.85 -5.59 -0.12
CA ALA A 213 23.33 -6.83 0.45
C ALA A 213 24.07 -8.09 -0.05
N LEU A 214 25.00 -7.96 -1.00
CA LEU A 214 25.81 -9.07 -1.50
C LEU A 214 27.17 -9.11 -0.78
N LYS A 215 27.75 -10.30 -0.67
CA LYS A 215 29.15 -10.46 -0.25
C LYS A 215 30.07 -9.78 -1.26
N LYS A 216 31.08 -9.08 -0.75
CA LYS A 216 32.17 -8.53 -1.54
C LYS A 216 33.18 -9.62 -1.87
#